data_e2c9559341795f881970a69633227058
#
_entry.id   e2c9559341795f881970a69633227058
#
_cell.length_a   1.000
_cell.length_b   1.000
_cell.length_c   1.000
_cell.angle_alpha   90.00
_cell.angle_beta   90.00
_cell.angle_gamma   90.00
#
_symmetry.space_group_name_H-M   'P 1'
#
loop_
_entity.id
_entity.type
_entity.pdbx_description
1 polymer ?
#
loop_
_entity_poly.entity_id
_entity_poly.type
_entity_poly.pdbx_seq_one_letter_code
_entity_poly.pdbx_strand_id
1 'polypeptide(L)'
;MLKIQKNYEGLATLRDNDYQVGVFAYTGSGKVVLVTSRKGDSWILPKGNRAKKRSDRLQAKREAFEEAGLQGSLNCKHYDFNSLEKSKNLRIYTMRVKTIHNDFPEKSERSRIVTTFDRAEKMVKEEYLEIIQELRKRIF
;
A
#
# COMPACT_ATOMS: atom_id res chain seq x y z
N MET A 1 -11.75 13.39 9.10
CA MET A 1 -10.37 12.95 8.93
C MET A 1 -10.17 11.57 9.56
N LEU A 2 -9.48 10.69 8.88
CA LEU A 2 -9.19 9.36 9.39
C LEU A 2 -8.17 9.45 10.53
N LYS A 3 -8.50 8.84 11.66
CA LYS A 3 -7.56 8.69 12.76
C LYS A 3 -7.04 7.26 12.73
N ILE A 4 -5.73 7.09 12.82
CA ILE A 4 -5.10 5.80 12.77
C ILE A 4 -4.20 5.58 13.98
N GLN A 5 -4.12 4.32 14.40
CA GLN A 5 -3.18 3.87 15.41
C GLN A 5 -2.05 3.16 14.67
N LYS A 6 -0.81 3.53 15.00
CA LYS A 6 0.37 3.03 14.28
C LYS A 6 1.12 2.02 15.13
N ASN A 7 1.60 0.98 14.49
CA ASN A 7 2.49 0.01 15.09
C ASN A 7 3.57 -0.36 14.08
N TYR A 8 4.81 -0.04 14.41
CA TYR A 8 5.91 -0.19 13.46
C TYR A 8 6.80 -1.40 13.74
N GLU A 9 6.54 -2.13 14.81
CA GLU A 9 7.40 -3.24 15.22
C GLU A 9 6.95 -4.59 14.68
N GLY A 10 5.94 -4.62 13.85
CA GLY A 10 5.46 -5.85 13.27
C GLY A 10 4.67 -6.74 14.19
N LEU A 11 4.47 -6.34 15.41
CA LEU A 11 3.58 -7.04 16.31
C LEU A 11 2.15 -6.69 15.97
N ALA A 12 1.32 -7.69 15.86
CA ALA A 12 -0.08 -7.48 15.51
C ALA A 12 -0.81 -6.79 16.66
N THR A 13 -0.87 -5.47 16.59
CA THR A 13 -1.76 -4.69 17.46
C THR A 13 -2.99 -4.26 16.70
N LEU A 14 -3.21 -4.83 15.52
CA LEU A 14 -4.46 -4.68 14.81
C LEU A 14 -5.58 -5.22 15.69
N ARG A 15 -6.64 -4.44 15.83
CA ARG A 15 -7.71 -4.73 16.80
C ARG A 15 -8.47 -6.00 16.50
N ASP A 16 -8.42 -6.49 15.28
CA ASP A 16 -9.07 -7.73 14.88
C ASP A 16 -8.23 -8.41 13.78
N ASN A 17 -8.68 -9.58 13.35
CA ASN A 17 -8.02 -10.35 12.30
C ASN A 17 -8.54 -10.01 10.91
N ASP A 18 -9.46 -9.05 10.80
CA ASP A 18 -10.03 -8.64 9.53
C ASP A 18 -9.34 -7.35 9.07
N TYR A 19 -8.19 -7.52 8.44
CA TYR A 19 -7.41 -6.41 7.93
C TYR A 19 -7.00 -6.68 6.50
N GLN A 20 -6.63 -5.62 5.80
CA GLN A 20 -6.09 -5.74 4.45
C GLN A 20 -4.56 -5.63 4.51
N VAL A 21 -3.91 -6.20 3.50
CA VAL A 21 -2.46 -6.09 3.35
C VAL A 21 -2.17 -5.32 2.08
N GLY A 22 -1.15 -4.48 2.13
CA GLY A 22 -0.81 -3.66 0.99
C GLY A 22 0.65 -3.31 0.95
N VAL A 23 1.00 -2.49 -0.04
CA VAL A 23 2.37 -2.14 -0.34
C VAL A 23 2.51 -0.64 -0.51
N PHE A 24 3.52 -0.09 0.13
CA PHE A 24 4.01 1.24 -0.18
C PHE A 24 5.22 1.04 -1.09
N ALA A 25 5.01 1.23 -2.38
CA ALA A 25 6.02 0.93 -3.40
C ALA A 25 6.75 2.21 -3.81
N TYR A 26 8.06 2.20 -3.72
CA TYR A 26 8.89 3.34 -4.08
C TYR A 26 10.01 2.92 -5.01
N THR A 27 10.46 3.86 -5.83
CA THR A 27 11.54 3.64 -6.78
C THR A 27 12.86 4.20 -6.24
N GLY A 28 13.96 3.75 -6.82
CA GLY A 28 15.27 4.29 -6.48
C GLY A 28 15.43 5.77 -6.78
N SER A 29 14.59 6.32 -7.65
CA SER A 29 14.59 7.75 -7.99
C SER A 29 13.70 8.59 -7.07
N GLY A 30 13.14 8.00 -6.01
CA GLY A 30 12.34 8.73 -5.03
C GLY A 30 10.92 8.97 -5.45
N LYS A 31 10.34 8.06 -6.21
CA LYS A 31 8.93 8.13 -6.62
C LYS A 31 8.13 7.04 -5.94
N VAL A 32 6.83 7.24 -5.88
CA VAL A 32 5.89 6.28 -5.30
C VAL A 32 4.88 5.86 -6.37
N VAL A 33 4.39 4.63 -6.25
CA VAL A 33 3.41 4.08 -7.19
C VAL A 33 2.04 4.05 -6.54
N LEU A 34 1.07 4.63 -7.23
CA LEU A 34 -0.33 4.65 -6.82
C LEU A 34 -1.19 3.98 -7.88
N VAL A 35 -2.32 3.46 -7.44
CA VAL A 35 -3.34 2.91 -8.33
C VAL A 35 -4.69 3.51 -7.97
N THR A 36 -5.62 3.46 -8.91
CA THR A 36 -6.99 3.88 -8.62
C THR A 36 -7.72 2.76 -7.89
N SER A 37 -8.68 3.16 -7.07
CA SER A 37 -9.64 2.22 -6.50
C SER A 37 -10.41 1.54 -7.63
N ARG A 38 -11.08 0.43 -7.32
CA ARG A 38 -11.83 -0.33 -8.34
C ARG A 38 -12.90 0.51 -9.02
N LYS A 39 -13.49 1.46 -8.30
CA LYS A 39 -14.46 2.41 -8.86
C LYS A 39 -13.82 3.51 -9.71
N GLY A 40 -12.50 3.63 -9.64
CA GLY A 40 -11.75 4.60 -10.43
C GLY A 40 -11.82 6.04 -9.92
N ASP A 41 -12.38 6.26 -8.74
CA ASP A 41 -12.61 7.62 -8.21
C ASP A 41 -11.58 8.09 -7.19
N SER A 42 -10.66 7.24 -6.79
CA SER A 42 -9.67 7.59 -5.76
C SER A 42 -8.32 6.95 -6.05
N TRP A 43 -7.25 7.67 -5.74
CA TRP A 43 -5.89 7.11 -5.77
C TRP A 43 -5.56 6.51 -4.42
N ILE A 44 -5.05 5.29 -4.45
CA ILE A 44 -4.77 4.49 -3.25
C ILE A 44 -3.46 3.74 -3.41
N LEU A 45 -3.03 3.07 -2.34
CA LEU A 45 -1.94 2.10 -2.41
C LEU A 45 -2.49 0.75 -2.88
N PRO A 46 -1.68 -0.06 -3.59
CA PRO A 46 -2.08 -1.43 -3.91
C PRO A 46 -2.34 -2.22 -2.62
N LYS A 47 -3.49 -2.84 -2.52
CA LYS A 47 -3.88 -3.59 -1.31
C LYS A 47 -5.03 -4.53 -1.59
N GLY A 48 -5.19 -5.52 -0.74
CA GLY A 48 -6.31 -6.43 -0.81
C GLY A 48 -6.51 -7.16 0.51
N ASN A 49 -7.49 -8.04 0.55
CA ASN A 49 -7.79 -8.81 1.74
C ASN A 49 -6.67 -9.80 2.04
N ARG A 50 -6.40 -9.99 3.33
CA ARG A 50 -5.46 -11.03 3.73
C ARG A 50 -5.95 -12.41 3.25
N ALA A 51 -5.01 -13.30 2.97
CA ALA A 51 -5.34 -14.66 2.56
C ALA A 51 -5.02 -15.62 3.71
N LYS A 52 -5.93 -16.57 3.96
CA LYS A 52 -5.74 -17.56 5.04
C LYS A 52 -4.61 -18.53 4.76
N LYS A 53 -4.33 -18.80 3.46
CA LYS A 53 -3.40 -19.85 3.05
C LYS A 53 -2.02 -19.35 2.68
N ARG A 54 -1.73 -18.07 2.84
CA ARG A 54 -0.41 -17.53 2.55
C ARG A 54 -0.05 -16.44 3.54
N SER A 55 1.24 -16.20 3.69
CA SER A 55 1.73 -15.16 4.58
C SER A 55 1.27 -13.78 4.08
N ASP A 56 1.19 -12.82 5.00
CA ASP A 56 0.85 -11.45 4.63
C ASP A 56 1.90 -10.85 3.69
N ARG A 57 3.18 -11.17 3.87
CA ARG A 57 4.23 -10.73 2.95
C ARG A 57 3.96 -11.20 1.52
N LEU A 58 3.65 -12.48 1.37
CA LEU A 58 3.40 -13.04 0.07
C LEU A 58 2.14 -12.46 -0.55
N GLN A 59 1.10 -12.27 0.27
CA GLN A 59 -0.14 -11.64 -0.19
C GLN A 59 0.10 -10.20 -0.63
N ALA A 60 0.90 -9.44 0.11
CA ALA A 60 1.24 -8.07 -0.26
C ALA A 60 1.95 -8.01 -1.61
N LYS A 61 2.91 -8.90 -1.85
CA LYS A 61 3.58 -8.98 -3.15
C LYS A 61 2.61 -9.30 -4.28
N ARG A 62 1.67 -10.20 -4.01
CA ARG A 62 0.66 -10.58 -4.98
C ARG A 62 -0.26 -9.42 -5.34
N GLU A 63 -0.71 -8.68 -4.34
CA GLU A 63 -1.55 -7.50 -4.57
C GLU A 63 -0.81 -6.43 -5.38
N ALA A 64 0.47 -6.21 -5.07
CA ALA A 64 1.29 -5.25 -5.82
C ALA A 64 1.40 -5.64 -7.29
N PHE A 65 1.54 -6.92 -7.58
CA PHE A 65 1.60 -7.39 -8.97
C PHE A 65 0.23 -7.32 -9.65
N GLU A 66 -0.80 -7.86 -9.01
CA GLU A 66 -2.13 -7.92 -9.62
C GLU A 66 -2.71 -6.54 -9.91
N GLU A 67 -2.57 -5.61 -8.99
CA GLU A 67 -3.18 -4.29 -9.11
C GLU A 67 -2.31 -3.25 -9.80
N ALA A 68 -0.99 -3.40 -9.72
CA ALA A 68 -0.08 -2.37 -10.19
C ALA A 68 1.07 -2.87 -11.08
N GLY A 69 1.18 -4.17 -11.28
CA GLY A 69 2.23 -4.73 -12.12
C GLY A 69 3.63 -4.57 -11.52
N LEU A 70 3.75 -4.55 -10.20
CA LEU A 70 5.01 -4.30 -9.53
C LEU A 70 5.66 -5.57 -9.03
N GLN A 71 6.97 -5.64 -9.20
CA GLN A 71 7.82 -6.63 -8.55
C GLN A 71 8.98 -5.91 -7.90
N GLY A 72 9.40 -6.41 -6.74
CA GLY A 72 10.49 -5.80 -6.00
C GLY A 72 10.74 -6.52 -4.70
N SER A 73 11.63 -5.93 -3.89
CA SER A 73 12.00 -6.47 -2.58
C SER A 73 11.16 -5.80 -1.51
N LEU A 74 10.55 -6.61 -0.65
CA LEU A 74 9.89 -6.08 0.54
C LEU A 74 10.93 -5.91 1.65
N ASN A 75 10.84 -4.82 2.39
CA ASN A 75 11.65 -4.60 3.57
C ASN A 75 11.20 -5.56 4.68
N CYS A 76 12.06 -5.78 5.67
CA CYS A 76 11.78 -6.75 6.74
C CYS A 76 10.58 -6.37 7.60
N LYS A 77 10.35 -5.08 7.78
CA LYS A 77 9.30 -4.58 8.66
C LYS A 77 8.00 -4.33 7.92
N HIS A 78 6.90 -4.44 8.64
CA HIS A 78 5.62 -3.94 8.18
C HIS A 78 5.11 -2.88 9.15
N TYR A 79 4.12 -2.13 8.71
CA TYR A 79 3.56 -1.01 9.46
C TYR A 79 2.05 -1.19 9.52
N ASP A 80 1.51 -1.22 10.73
CA ASP A 80 0.09 -1.48 10.94
C ASP A 80 -0.64 -0.18 11.24
N PHE A 81 -1.75 0.01 10.56
CA PHE A 81 -2.59 1.19 10.71
C PHE A 81 -4.01 0.75 11.06
N ASN A 82 -4.42 1.01 12.28
CA ASN A 82 -5.78 0.73 12.73
C ASN A 82 -6.65 1.94 12.45
N SER A 83 -7.68 1.74 11.64
CA SER A 83 -8.67 2.78 11.42
C SER A 83 -9.53 2.91 12.67
N LEU A 84 -9.78 4.15 13.11
CA LEU A 84 -10.72 4.43 14.18
C LEU A 84 -12.14 4.66 13.64
N GLU A 85 -12.28 4.58 12.33
CA GLU A 85 -13.56 4.68 11.64
C GLU A 85 -13.93 3.32 11.03
N LYS A 86 -14.89 3.30 10.11
CA LYS A 86 -15.40 2.06 9.54
C LYS A 86 -14.49 1.42 8.49
N SER A 87 -13.42 2.12 8.09
CA SER A 87 -12.47 1.57 7.13
C SER A 87 -11.72 0.38 7.73
N LYS A 88 -11.33 -0.57 6.89
CA LYS A 88 -10.56 -1.72 7.35
C LYS A 88 -9.18 -1.31 7.80
N ASN A 89 -8.67 -2.01 8.80
CA ASN A 89 -7.29 -1.87 9.22
C ASN A 89 -6.35 -2.32 8.11
N LEU A 90 -5.13 -1.80 8.11
CA LEU A 90 -4.15 -2.05 7.06
C LEU A 90 -2.81 -2.49 7.63
N ARG A 91 -2.25 -3.52 7.04
CA ARG A 91 -0.85 -3.90 7.24
C ARG A 91 -0.10 -3.58 5.96
N ILE A 92 0.85 -2.66 6.04
CA ILE A 92 1.57 -2.16 4.87
C ILE A 92 3.03 -2.59 4.93
N TYR A 93 3.49 -3.22 3.84
CA TYR A 93 4.90 -3.50 3.61
C TYR A 93 5.47 -2.45 2.69
N THR A 94 6.72 -2.05 2.90
CA THR A 94 7.39 -1.16 1.97
C THR A 94 8.15 -1.98 0.94
N MET A 95 8.00 -1.62 -0.33
CA MET A 95 8.63 -2.32 -1.43
C MET A 95 9.55 -1.39 -2.21
N ARG A 96 10.81 -1.80 -2.36
CA ARG A 96 11.68 -1.16 -3.34
C ARG A 96 11.41 -1.80 -4.69
N VAL A 97 10.88 -1.03 -5.61
CA VAL A 97 10.46 -1.53 -6.92
C VAL A 97 11.68 -1.87 -7.78
N LYS A 98 11.67 -3.07 -8.36
CA LYS A 98 12.68 -3.51 -9.33
C LYS A 98 12.16 -3.50 -10.75
N THR A 99 10.90 -3.90 -10.93
CA THR A 99 10.30 -4.00 -12.24
C THR A 99 8.88 -3.44 -12.21
N ILE A 100 8.57 -2.64 -13.21
CA ILE A 100 7.23 -2.10 -13.44
C ILE A 100 6.76 -2.71 -14.76
N HIS A 101 5.82 -3.64 -14.68
CA HIS A 101 5.31 -4.31 -15.87
C HIS A 101 4.25 -3.46 -16.55
N ASN A 102 4.27 -3.47 -17.89
CA ASN A 102 3.22 -2.79 -18.66
C ASN A 102 1.93 -3.60 -18.69
N ASP A 103 2.02 -4.90 -18.51
CA ASP A 103 0.88 -5.80 -18.51
C ASP A 103 0.77 -6.48 -17.15
N PHE A 104 -0.43 -6.51 -16.59
CA PHE A 104 -0.68 -7.12 -15.28
C PHE A 104 -2.18 -7.41 -15.14
N PRO A 105 -2.58 -8.28 -14.20
CA PRO A 105 -3.95 -8.81 -14.16
C PRO A 105 -5.06 -7.77 -14.16
N GLU A 106 -4.94 -6.70 -13.34
CA GLU A 106 -6.02 -5.71 -13.21
C GLU A 106 -5.78 -4.44 -14.03
N LYS A 107 -4.93 -4.52 -15.04
CA LYS A 107 -4.57 -3.38 -15.88
C LYS A 107 -5.78 -2.68 -16.49
N SER A 108 -6.78 -3.44 -16.92
CA SER A 108 -7.98 -2.87 -17.54
C SER A 108 -8.96 -2.28 -16.53
N GLU A 109 -8.78 -2.59 -15.25
CA GLU A 109 -9.70 -2.18 -14.19
C GLU A 109 -9.17 -1.00 -13.38
N ARG A 110 -7.89 -0.67 -13.52
CA ARG A 110 -7.26 0.37 -12.71
C ARG A 110 -6.32 1.22 -13.54
N SER A 111 -6.17 2.47 -13.14
CA SER A 111 -5.07 3.31 -13.63
C SER A 111 -3.92 3.24 -12.64
N ARG A 112 -2.73 3.43 -13.15
CA ARG A 112 -1.49 3.42 -12.34
C ARG A 112 -0.70 4.68 -12.64
N ILE A 113 -0.09 5.24 -11.60
CA ILE A 113 0.81 6.37 -11.77
C ILE A 113 2.07 6.16 -10.94
N VAL A 114 3.21 6.54 -11.50
CA VAL A 114 4.48 6.62 -10.80
C VAL A 114 4.78 8.10 -10.67
N THR A 115 4.78 8.63 -9.48
CA THR A 115 4.83 10.07 -9.28
C THR A 115 5.68 10.45 -8.07
N THR A 116 5.98 11.73 -7.96
CA THR A 116 6.73 12.24 -6.80
C THR A 116 5.89 12.10 -5.53
N PHE A 117 6.57 12.08 -4.37
CA PHE A 117 5.86 12.03 -3.09
C PHE A 117 4.99 13.26 -2.89
N ASP A 118 5.47 14.43 -3.30
CA ASP A 118 4.69 15.66 -3.14
C ASP A 118 3.37 15.59 -3.92
N ARG A 119 3.41 15.09 -5.14
CA ARG A 119 2.19 14.93 -5.94
C ARG A 119 1.30 13.83 -5.36
N ALA A 120 1.89 12.72 -4.93
CA ALA A 120 1.13 11.63 -4.34
C ALA A 120 0.32 12.10 -3.13
N GLU A 121 0.92 12.91 -2.27
CA GLU A 121 0.23 13.44 -1.09
C GLU A 121 -0.99 14.29 -1.47
N LYS A 122 -0.94 14.95 -2.62
CA LYS A 122 -2.08 15.75 -3.12
C LYS A 122 -3.13 14.93 -3.83
N MET A 123 -2.77 13.75 -4.32
CA MET A 123 -3.63 12.93 -5.16
C MET A 123 -4.41 11.87 -4.40
N VAL A 124 -3.81 11.33 -3.33
CA VAL A 124 -4.40 10.18 -2.64
C VAL A 124 -5.68 10.54 -1.91
N LYS A 125 -6.52 9.53 -1.76
CA LYS A 125 -7.67 9.59 -0.88
C LYS A 125 -7.19 9.98 0.52
N GLU A 126 -7.94 10.83 1.20
CA GLU A 126 -7.53 11.44 2.47
C GLU A 126 -7.03 10.42 3.50
N GLU A 127 -7.67 9.27 3.59
CA GLU A 127 -7.28 8.24 4.56
C GLU A 127 -5.88 7.68 4.31
N TYR A 128 -5.32 7.85 3.12
CA TYR A 128 -3.96 7.40 2.79
C TYR A 128 -2.90 8.46 3.00
N LEU A 129 -3.29 9.72 3.17
CA LEU A 129 -2.34 10.82 3.30
C LEU A 129 -1.39 10.63 4.48
N GLU A 130 -1.94 10.35 5.66
CA GLU A 130 -1.12 10.14 6.85
C GLU A 130 -0.21 8.93 6.69
N ILE A 131 -0.69 7.88 6.03
CA ILE A 131 0.10 6.67 5.79
C ILE A 131 1.30 7.01 4.92
N ILE A 132 1.09 7.73 3.82
CA ILE A 132 2.16 8.12 2.92
C ILE A 132 3.17 9.02 3.62
N GLN A 133 2.70 10.01 4.35
CA GLN A 133 3.57 10.92 5.09
C GLN A 133 4.43 10.19 6.12
N GLU A 134 3.84 9.27 6.86
CA GLU A 134 4.56 8.52 7.86
C GLU A 134 5.61 7.60 7.24
N LEU A 135 5.24 6.88 6.18
CA LEU A 135 6.17 5.95 5.53
C LEU A 135 7.27 6.68 4.78
N ARG A 136 6.98 7.84 4.20
CA ARG A 136 8.00 8.69 3.59
C ARG A 136 9.09 9.03 4.59
N LYS A 137 8.73 9.39 5.81
CA LYS A 137 9.71 9.70 6.87
C LYS A 137 10.57 8.50 7.24
N ARG A 138 10.01 7.30 7.16
CA ARG A 138 10.72 6.07 7.56
C ARG A 138 11.70 5.59 6.51
N ILE A 139 11.45 5.91 5.24
CA ILE A 139 12.26 5.42 4.12
C ILE A 139 13.30 6.43 3.69
N PHE A 140 12.98 7.71 3.78
CA PHE A 140 13.85 8.78 3.26
C PHE A 140 14.28 9.80 4.30
#